data_55c931893eb9e42205c3206253f3cc34
#
_entry.id   55c931893eb9e42205c3206253f3cc34
#
_cell.length_a   1.000
_cell.length_b   1.000
_cell.length_c   1.000
_cell.angle_alpha   90.00
_cell.angle_beta   90.00
_cell.angle_gamma   90.00
#
_symmetry.space_group_name_H-M   'P 1'
#
loop_
_entity.id
_entity.type
_entity.pdbx_description
1 polymer ?
#
loop_
_entity_poly.entity_id
_entity_poly.type
_entity_poly.pdbx_seq_one_letter_code
_entity_poly.pdbx_strand_id
1 'polypeptide(L)'
;MVYYNEFDPYAAQWLRNLIDAGHIAKGDVDTRSIKDVNASDLTGYVQCHFFAGLGGWSHALRLAGWPDDRSVWTGSCPCQPFSAAGTQKGTADDRHLWPVWFNLIRECRPGVVFGEQVEAAINHGWLDLVQSDLESEGYACGAAGIPAAGVGAPHIRQRLWFVADDTNSRRSRIGWRGEARAAERSEVGWLADDLDTRLQGRLPGGAHEEQQNQHGHAGRGRAINFWSDCDWLPCRDGKSRPVESGTFPLVNGATARVGRLRAYGNAIVPQVAQVFIEAYLES
;
A
#
# COMPACT_ATOMS: atom_id res chain seq x y z
N MET A 1 -18.83 -10.93 4.16
CA MET A 1 -18.78 -9.64 4.88
C MET A 1 -17.33 -9.29 5.10
N VAL A 2 -16.98 -8.01 5.26
CA VAL A 2 -15.60 -7.53 5.41
C VAL A 2 -15.38 -6.98 6.82
N TYR A 3 -14.19 -7.21 7.38
CA TYR A 3 -13.79 -6.72 8.69
C TYR A 3 -12.73 -5.62 8.53
N TYR A 4 -12.93 -4.50 9.22
CA TYR A 4 -12.01 -3.36 9.24
C TYR A 4 -11.60 -3.10 10.69
N ASN A 5 -10.31 -3.26 11.02
CA ASN A 5 -9.77 -2.87 12.32
C ASN A 5 -9.05 -1.53 12.20
N GLU A 6 -9.56 -0.51 12.89
CA GLU A 6 -9.00 0.83 12.92
C GLU A 6 -9.21 1.49 14.28
N PHE A 7 -8.10 1.70 14.98
CA PHE A 7 -8.13 2.23 16.35
C PHE A 7 -8.40 3.74 16.43
N ASP A 8 -8.03 4.52 15.40
CA ASP A 8 -8.26 5.96 15.38
C ASP A 8 -9.75 6.28 15.12
N PRO A 9 -10.45 6.98 16.04
CA PRO A 9 -11.88 7.21 15.90
C PRO A 9 -12.26 8.02 14.65
N TYR A 10 -11.38 8.91 14.20
CA TYR A 10 -11.62 9.72 13.00
C TYR A 10 -11.55 8.84 11.74
N ALA A 11 -10.51 8.01 11.61
CA ALA A 11 -10.36 7.10 10.50
C ALA A 11 -11.47 6.03 10.51
N ALA A 12 -11.84 5.51 11.67
CA ALA A 12 -12.95 4.56 11.80
C ALA A 12 -14.30 5.16 11.34
N GLN A 13 -14.57 6.43 11.67
CA GLN A 13 -15.78 7.10 11.17
C GLN A 13 -15.71 7.34 9.66
N TRP A 14 -14.52 7.64 9.14
CA TRP A 14 -14.30 7.77 7.70
C TRP A 14 -14.60 6.45 6.96
N LEU A 15 -14.13 5.31 7.49
CA LEU A 15 -14.44 3.99 6.94
C LEU A 15 -15.95 3.74 6.87
N ARG A 16 -16.71 4.04 7.94
CA ARG A 16 -18.18 3.89 7.93
C ARG A 16 -18.82 4.73 6.84
N ASN A 17 -18.36 5.98 6.67
CA ASN A 17 -18.88 6.86 5.62
C ASN A 17 -18.60 6.30 4.22
N LEU A 18 -17.41 5.72 3.99
CA LEU A 18 -17.05 5.11 2.70
C LEU A 18 -17.83 3.82 2.44
N ILE A 19 -18.11 3.02 3.47
CA ILE A 19 -18.96 1.82 3.39
C ILE A 19 -20.38 2.23 3.01
N ASP A 20 -20.94 3.22 3.70
CA ASP A 20 -22.32 3.71 3.46
C ASP A 20 -22.46 4.32 2.06
N ALA A 21 -21.41 5.01 1.57
CA ALA A 21 -21.36 5.56 0.23
C ALA A 21 -21.05 4.50 -0.86
N GLY A 22 -20.73 3.26 -0.50
CA GLY A 22 -20.43 2.17 -1.43
C GLY A 22 -19.05 2.27 -2.10
N HIS A 23 -18.15 3.11 -1.61
CA HIS A 23 -16.80 3.27 -2.17
C HIS A 23 -15.86 2.11 -1.82
N ILE A 24 -16.05 1.48 -0.68
CA ILE A 24 -15.33 0.28 -0.23
C ILE A 24 -16.30 -0.86 0.09
N ALA A 25 -15.78 -2.06 0.27
CA ALA A 25 -16.59 -3.24 0.52
C ALA A 25 -17.41 -3.12 1.81
N LYS A 26 -18.65 -3.60 1.78
CA LYS A 26 -19.55 -3.57 2.93
C LYS A 26 -19.02 -4.45 4.07
N GLY A 27 -18.95 -3.90 5.27
CA GLY A 27 -18.39 -4.61 6.42
C GLY A 27 -18.54 -3.88 7.75
N ASP A 28 -17.93 -4.46 8.76
CA ASP A 28 -17.96 -3.97 10.14
C ASP A 28 -16.65 -3.26 10.50
N VAL A 29 -16.75 -2.14 11.22
CA VAL A 29 -15.60 -1.35 11.65
C VAL A 29 -15.40 -1.55 13.16
N ASP A 30 -14.33 -2.27 13.51
CA ASP A 30 -13.90 -2.52 14.88
C ASP A 30 -12.84 -1.49 15.31
N THR A 31 -13.14 -0.76 16.38
CA THR A 31 -12.25 0.29 16.91
C THR A 31 -11.39 -0.18 18.10
N ARG A 32 -11.44 -1.45 18.43
CA ARG A 32 -10.54 -2.03 19.44
C ARG A 32 -9.08 -1.98 18.96
N SER A 33 -8.16 -1.98 19.92
CA SER A 33 -6.76 -2.26 19.60
C SER A 33 -6.65 -3.65 18.97
N ILE A 34 -5.78 -3.83 17.98
CA ILE A 34 -5.51 -5.15 17.41
C ILE A 34 -5.05 -6.16 18.49
N LYS A 35 -4.49 -5.67 19.61
CA LYS A 35 -4.10 -6.50 20.75
C LYS A 35 -5.28 -7.18 21.45
N ASP A 36 -6.49 -6.63 21.28
CA ASP A 36 -7.72 -7.10 21.90
C ASP A 36 -8.59 -7.89 20.91
N VAL A 37 -8.11 -8.09 19.68
CA VAL A 37 -8.78 -8.88 18.64
C VAL A 37 -8.30 -10.32 18.69
N ASN A 38 -9.24 -11.26 18.68
CA ASN A 38 -8.97 -12.70 18.70
C ASN A 38 -9.39 -13.34 17.37
N ALA A 39 -8.85 -14.51 17.06
CA ALA A 39 -9.20 -15.28 15.86
C ALA A 39 -10.71 -15.58 15.77
N SER A 40 -11.38 -15.82 16.91
CA SER A 40 -12.82 -16.03 16.95
C SER A 40 -13.65 -14.82 16.49
N ASP A 41 -13.15 -13.61 16.69
CA ASP A 41 -13.80 -12.37 16.24
C ASP A 41 -13.81 -12.26 14.70
N LEU A 42 -12.88 -12.95 14.03
CA LEU A 42 -12.66 -12.88 12.59
C LEU A 42 -13.40 -13.99 11.82
N THR A 43 -14.08 -14.88 12.55
CA THR A 43 -14.80 -16.00 11.95
C THR A 43 -15.98 -15.49 11.09
N GLY A 44 -16.03 -15.97 9.83
CA GLY A 44 -17.10 -15.62 8.88
C GLY A 44 -16.84 -14.36 8.05
N TYR A 45 -15.76 -13.62 8.32
CA TYR A 45 -15.33 -12.55 7.41
C TYR A 45 -14.51 -13.11 6.25
N VAL A 46 -14.81 -12.60 5.06
CA VAL A 46 -14.12 -12.99 3.82
C VAL A 46 -12.86 -12.17 3.62
N GLN A 47 -12.95 -10.88 3.91
CA GLN A 47 -11.80 -9.98 3.86
C GLN A 47 -11.59 -9.36 5.23
N CYS A 48 -10.32 -9.22 5.63
CA CYS A 48 -9.95 -8.54 6.87
C CYS A 48 -8.87 -7.48 6.59
N HIS A 49 -9.16 -6.24 6.95
CA HIS A 49 -8.26 -5.10 6.78
C HIS A 49 -7.81 -4.59 8.15
N PHE A 50 -6.55 -4.85 8.49
CA PHE A 50 -5.95 -4.41 9.75
C PHE A 50 -5.23 -3.08 9.55
N PHE A 51 -5.26 -2.22 10.58
CA PHE A 51 -4.73 -0.86 10.45
C PHE A 51 -5.32 -0.16 9.23
N ALA A 52 -6.65 -0.27 9.09
CA ALA A 52 -7.36 -0.02 7.85
C ALA A 52 -7.30 1.45 7.38
N GLY A 53 -6.97 2.38 8.28
CA GLY A 53 -6.79 3.79 7.96
C GLY A 53 -8.02 4.39 7.28
N LEU A 54 -7.81 4.97 6.11
CA LEU A 54 -8.87 5.55 5.28
C LEU A 54 -9.47 4.56 4.25
N GLY A 55 -9.28 3.26 4.43
CA GLY A 55 -9.86 2.24 3.54
C GLY A 55 -9.11 2.03 2.22
N GLY A 56 -7.86 2.50 2.14
CA GLY A 56 -7.05 2.47 0.92
C GLY A 56 -6.88 1.07 0.33
N TRP A 57 -6.70 0.04 1.16
CA TRP A 57 -6.58 -1.35 0.71
C TRP A 57 -7.87 -1.87 0.09
N SER A 58 -9.02 -1.72 0.75
CA SER A 58 -10.30 -2.18 0.22
C SER A 58 -10.65 -1.48 -1.10
N HIS A 59 -10.34 -0.18 -1.21
CA HIS A 59 -10.50 0.56 -2.46
C HIS A 59 -9.56 0.05 -3.56
N ALA A 60 -8.28 -0.17 -3.24
CA ALA A 60 -7.29 -0.69 -4.19
C ALA A 60 -7.63 -2.10 -4.71
N LEU A 61 -8.13 -2.98 -3.85
CA LEU A 61 -8.60 -4.31 -4.25
C LEU A 61 -9.70 -4.21 -5.31
N ARG A 62 -10.68 -3.33 -5.11
CA ARG A 62 -11.74 -3.10 -6.10
C ARG A 62 -11.20 -2.51 -7.40
N LEU A 63 -10.26 -1.55 -7.34
CA LEU A 63 -9.60 -0.98 -8.53
C LEU A 63 -8.84 -2.05 -9.32
N ALA A 64 -8.21 -3.01 -8.65
CA ALA A 64 -7.51 -4.15 -9.26
C ALA A 64 -8.46 -5.28 -9.71
N GLY A 65 -9.77 -5.12 -9.58
CA GLY A 65 -10.75 -6.14 -9.96
C GLY A 65 -10.83 -7.33 -9.00
N TRP A 66 -10.33 -7.19 -7.76
CA TRP A 66 -10.48 -8.22 -6.72
C TRP A 66 -11.91 -8.22 -6.18
N PRO A 67 -12.66 -9.33 -6.29
CA PRO A 67 -14.05 -9.39 -5.84
C PRO A 67 -14.19 -9.24 -4.33
N ASP A 68 -15.25 -8.59 -3.85
CA ASP A 68 -15.51 -8.39 -2.42
C ASP A 68 -15.75 -9.71 -1.65
N ASP A 69 -16.13 -10.77 -2.36
CA ASP A 69 -16.36 -12.12 -1.83
C ASP A 69 -15.14 -13.05 -1.95
N ARG A 70 -14.04 -12.58 -2.52
CA ARG A 70 -12.77 -13.31 -2.57
C ARG A 70 -11.95 -13.02 -1.33
N SER A 71 -11.52 -14.10 -0.64
CA SER A 71 -10.75 -14.00 0.61
C SER A 71 -9.40 -13.29 0.41
N VAL A 72 -9.10 -12.36 1.32
CA VAL A 72 -7.82 -11.66 1.41
C VAL A 72 -7.69 -10.93 2.75
N TRP A 73 -6.49 -10.90 3.29
CA TRP A 73 -6.13 -10.05 4.42
C TRP A 73 -5.19 -8.95 3.97
N THR A 74 -5.33 -7.77 4.54
CA THR A 74 -4.42 -6.65 4.27
C THR A 74 -4.06 -5.91 5.54
N GLY A 75 -2.87 -5.28 5.56
CA GLY A 75 -2.50 -4.46 6.70
C GLY A 75 -1.31 -3.54 6.42
N SER A 76 -1.34 -2.38 7.06
CA SER A 76 -0.23 -1.41 7.08
C SER A 76 0.18 -1.17 8.52
N CYS A 77 1.00 -2.08 9.05
CA CYS A 77 1.46 -2.04 10.44
C CYS A 77 2.10 -0.68 10.77
N PRO A 78 1.77 -0.03 11.90
CA PRO A 78 2.44 1.20 12.30
C PRO A 78 3.96 1.03 12.42
N CYS A 79 4.73 1.87 11.72
CA CYS A 79 6.20 1.83 11.69
C CYS A 79 6.83 2.80 12.69
N GLN A 80 6.21 3.04 13.82
CA GLN A 80 6.73 4.02 14.79
C GLN A 80 8.12 3.70 15.35
N PRO A 81 8.51 2.43 15.56
CA PRO A 81 9.87 2.11 15.97
C PRO A 81 10.95 2.47 14.94
N PHE A 82 10.60 2.54 13.65
CA PHE A 82 11.53 2.71 12.54
C PHE A 82 11.35 4.04 11.78
N SER A 83 10.33 4.86 12.12
CA SER A 83 10.10 6.12 11.44
C SER A 83 11.05 7.20 11.94
N ALA A 84 11.46 8.14 11.05
CA ALA A 84 12.30 9.28 11.39
C ALA A 84 11.68 10.20 12.47
N ALA A 85 10.38 10.15 12.67
CA ALA A 85 9.65 10.90 13.69
C ALA A 85 9.47 10.12 15.02
N GLY A 86 9.91 8.85 15.10
CA GLY A 86 9.81 8.00 16.28
C GLY A 86 11.08 8.00 17.14
N THR A 87 11.00 7.36 18.30
CA THR A 87 12.13 7.23 19.23
C THR A 87 13.14 6.15 18.81
N GLN A 88 12.97 5.52 17.68
CA GLN A 88 13.84 4.49 17.08
C GLN A 88 14.24 3.34 18.04
N LYS A 89 13.34 2.91 18.91
CA LYS A 89 13.58 1.78 19.83
C LYS A 89 13.56 0.39 19.15
N GLY A 90 13.29 0.35 17.83
CA GLY A 90 13.23 -0.90 17.07
C GLY A 90 12.11 -1.83 17.55
N THR A 91 12.38 -3.14 17.55
CA THR A 91 11.43 -4.20 17.93
C THR A 91 11.08 -4.21 19.43
N ALA A 92 11.82 -3.47 20.26
CA ALA A 92 11.55 -3.31 21.70
C ALA A 92 10.46 -2.26 22.02
N ASP A 93 9.88 -1.60 21.00
CA ASP A 93 8.81 -0.61 21.18
C ASP A 93 7.45 -1.32 21.28
N ASP A 94 6.66 -0.96 22.32
CA ASP A 94 5.28 -1.48 22.53
C ASP A 94 4.34 -1.26 21.33
N ARG A 95 4.72 -0.39 20.39
CA ARG A 95 4.01 -0.11 19.15
C ARG A 95 4.43 -1.03 18.00
N HIS A 96 5.33 -1.98 18.25
CA HIS A 96 5.66 -3.04 17.29
C HIS A 96 4.53 -4.07 17.27
N LEU A 97 3.57 -3.87 16.36
CA LEU A 97 2.33 -4.64 16.30
C LEU A 97 2.39 -5.83 15.33
N TRP A 98 3.50 -6.02 14.61
CA TRP A 98 3.67 -7.15 13.70
C TRP A 98 3.46 -8.51 14.40
N PRO A 99 4.04 -8.80 15.58
CA PRO A 99 3.84 -10.10 16.23
C PRO A 99 2.37 -10.38 16.58
N VAL A 100 1.61 -9.34 16.91
CA VAL A 100 0.18 -9.46 17.19
C VAL A 100 -0.59 -9.82 15.93
N TRP A 101 -0.33 -9.11 14.82
CA TRP A 101 -0.98 -9.40 13.55
C TRP A 101 -0.55 -10.75 12.98
N PHE A 102 0.73 -11.11 13.10
CA PHE A 102 1.24 -12.41 12.69
C PHE A 102 0.57 -13.57 13.46
N ASN A 103 0.31 -13.41 14.77
CA ASN A 103 -0.44 -14.41 15.52
C ASN A 103 -1.84 -14.65 14.94
N LEU A 104 -2.56 -13.59 14.58
CA LEU A 104 -3.87 -13.73 13.93
C LEU A 104 -3.75 -14.42 12.56
N ILE A 105 -2.72 -14.09 11.76
CA ILE A 105 -2.45 -14.76 10.48
C ILE A 105 -2.20 -16.25 10.71
N ARG A 106 -1.39 -16.61 11.69
CA ARG A 106 -1.06 -18.00 12.02
C ARG A 106 -2.28 -18.80 12.45
N GLU A 107 -3.17 -18.20 13.26
CA GLU A 107 -4.37 -18.87 13.76
C GLU A 107 -5.45 -18.99 12.69
N CYS A 108 -5.69 -17.92 11.90
CA CYS A 108 -6.78 -17.88 10.92
C CYS A 108 -6.40 -18.38 9.53
N ARG A 109 -5.12 -18.46 9.20
CA ARG A 109 -4.60 -19.01 7.94
C ARG A 109 -5.23 -18.40 6.68
N PRO A 110 -5.24 -17.07 6.51
CA PRO A 110 -5.77 -16.46 5.30
C PRO A 110 -4.97 -16.94 4.07
N GLY A 111 -5.66 -17.18 2.96
CA GLY A 111 -5.03 -17.66 1.72
C GLY A 111 -4.07 -16.65 1.08
N VAL A 112 -4.33 -15.36 1.25
CA VAL A 112 -3.49 -14.27 0.72
C VAL A 112 -3.43 -13.14 1.74
N VAL A 113 -2.23 -12.62 1.97
CA VAL A 113 -1.97 -11.46 2.81
C VAL A 113 -1.20 -10.42 2.02
N PHE A 114 -1.71 -9.20 1.94
CA PHE A 114 -0.96 -8.04 1.43
C PHE A 114 -0.58 -7.11 2.57
N GLY A 115 0.61 -6.53 2.48
CA GLY A 115 1.03 -5.54 3.46
C GLY A 115 1.85 -4.40 2.88
N GLU A 116 1.92 -3.31 3.62
CA GLU A 116 2.71 -2.13 3.27
C GLU A 116 3.48 -1.62 4.49
N GLN A 117 4.66 -1.08 4.20
CA GLN A 117 5.53 -0.49 5.21
C GLN A 117 6.34 0.68 4.63
N VAL A 118 6.87 1.54 5.50
CA VAL A 118 7.85 2.56 5.09
C VAL A 118 9.14 1.88 4.63
N GLU A 119 9.77 2.43 3.57
CA GLU A 119 11.03 1.89 3.03
C GLU A 119 12.13 1.77 4.09
N ALA A 120 12.23 2.73 5.00
CA ALA A 120 13.23 2.71 6.07
C ALA A 120 13.19 1.45 6.96
N ALA A 121 12.06 0.73 6.99
CA ALA A 121 11.93 -0.51 7.74
C ALA A 121 12.84 -1.63 7.20
N ILE A 122 13.19 -1.60 5.91
CA ILE A 122 14.12 -2.57 5.28
C ILE A 122 15.47 -2.50 5.96
N ASN A 123 16.00 -1.29 6.20
CA ASN A 123 17.31 -1.09 6.82
C ASN A 123 17.40 -1.59 8.27
N HIS A 124 16.27 -1.92 8.87
CA HIS A 124 16.16 -2.42 10.25
C HIS A 124 15.81 -3.92 10.31
N GLY A 125 15.92 -4.64 9.18
CA GLY A 125 15.62 -6.08 9.13
C GLY A 125 14.13 -6.43 9.32
N TRP A 126 13.22 -5.45 9.18
CA TRP A 126 11.79 -5.69 9.35
C TRP A 126 11.23 -6.63 8.27
N LEU A 127 11.69 -6.47 7.03
CA LEU A 127 11.27 -7.33 5.93
C LEU A 127 11.72 -8.77 6.15
N ASP A 128 12.98 -8.97 6.57
CA ASP A 128 13.53 -10.30 6.84
C ASP A 128 12.74 -11.00 7.96
N LEU A 129 12.35 -10.25 9.00
CA LEU A 129 11.51 -10.78 10.08
C LEU A 129 10.15 -11.22 9.54
N VAL A 130 9.47 -10.36 8.77
CA VAL A 130 8.13 -10.65 8.22
C VAL A 130 8.17 -11.86 7.28
N GLN A 131 9.15 -11.92 6.38
CA GLN A 131 9.31 -13.05 5.46
C GLN A 131 9.60 -14.34 6.22
N SER A 132 10.55 -14.33 7.16
CA SER A 132 10.90 -15.50 7.97
C SER A 132 9.69 -16.04 8.74
N ASP A 133 8.90 -15.15 9.37
CA ASP A 133 7.71 -15.52 10.10
C ASP A 133 6.66 -16.16 9.18
N LEU A 134 6.34 -15.53 8.04
CA LEU A 134 5.34 -16.03 7.10
C LEU A 134 5.78 -17.32 6.40
N GLU A 135 7.05 -17.42 6.02
CA GLU A 135 7.61 -18.64 5.40
C GLU A 135 7.64 -19.81 6.39
N SER A 136 7.88 -19.55 7.68
CA SER A 136 7.80 -20.58 8.73
C SER A 136 6.40 -21.21 8.84
N GLU A 137 5.37 -20.44 8.45
CA GLU A 137 3.97 -20.89 8.37
C GLU A 137 3.60 -21.43 6.98
N GLY A 138 4.54 -21.57 6.06
CA GLY A 138 4.34 -22.14 4.73
C GLY A 138 3.76 -21.23 3.69
N TYR A 139 3.82 -19.90 3.89
CA TYR A 139 3.50 -18.93 2.86
C TYR A 139 4.67 -18.74 1.90
N ALA A 140 4.36 -18.54 0.61
CA ALA A 140 5.33 -17.99 -0.34
C ALA A 140 5.28 -16.47 -0.26
N CYS A 141 6.43 -15.83 -0.09
CA CYS A 141 6.51 -14.38 0.09
C CYS A 141 7.13 -13.68 -1.11
N GLY A 142 6.58 -12.52 -1.47
CA GLY A 142 7.15 -11.61 -2.45
C GLY A 142 7.09 -10.17 -1.93
N ALA A 143 8.09 -9.37 -2.26
CA ALA A 143 8.12 -7.97 -1.86
C ALA A 143 8.71 -7.07 -2.94
N ALA A 144 8.25 -5.81 -2.98
CA ALA A 144 8.75 -4.79 -3.91
C ALA A 144 8.75 -3.40 -3.29
N GLY A 145 9.75 -2.61 -3.59
CA GLY A 145 9.79 -1.19 -3.27
C GLY A 145 9.17 -0.39 -4.41
N ILE A 146 8.02 0.24 -4.19
CA ILE A 146 7.31 0.97 -5.25
C ILE A 146 7.10 2.43 -4.83
N PRO A 147 7.62 3.40 -5.61
CA PRO A 147 7.34 4.81 -5.39
C PRO A 147 5.98 5.22 -5.95
N ALA A 148 5.28 6.12 -5.26
CA ALA A 148 4.03 6.68 -5.77
C ALA A 148 4.23 7.42 -7.11
N ALA A 149 5.41 7.99 -7.34
CA ALA A 149 5.76 8.59 -8.63
C ALA A 149 5.69 7.59 -9.80
N GLY A 150 5.88 6.29 -9.54
CA GLY A 150 5.75 5.22 -10.55
C GLY A 150 4.34 5.07 -11.13
N VAL A 151 3.32 5.48 -10.38
CA VAL A 151 1.92 5.51 -10.83
C VAL A 151 1.46 6.92 -11.20
N GLY A 152 2.39 7.85 -11.44
CA GLY A 152 2.11 9.22 -11.85
C GLY A 152 1.81 10.19 -10.72
N ALA A 153 2.00 9.82 -9.46
CA ALA A 153 1.86 10.74 -8.36
C ALA A 153 2.96 11.82 -8.39
N PRO A 154 2.66 13.06 -8.02
CA PRO A 154 3.62 14.17 -8.04
C PRO A 154 4.60 14.16 -6.86
N HIS A 155 4.66 13.09 -6.11
CA HIS A 155 5.57 12.89 -4.98
C HIS A 155 6.17 11.48 -5.05
N ILE A 156 7.39 11.32 -4.54
CA ILE A 156 8.09 10.03 -4.56
C ILE A 156 7.36 9.01 -3.69
N ARG A 157 7.18 9.29 -2.39
CA ARG A 157 6.54 8.41 -1.40
C ARG A 157 6.89 6.92 -1.62
N GLN A 158 8.16 6.59 -1.50
CA GLN A 158 8.64 5.23 -1.58
C GLN A 158 8.09 4.39 -0.43
N ARG A 159 7.56 3.20 -0.76
CA ARG A 159 7.01 2.24 0.20
C ARG A 159 7.41 0.83 -0.17
N LEU A 160 7.57 0.01 0.86
CA LEU A 160 7.73 -1.43 0.74
C LEU A 160 6.35 -2.07 0.70
N TRP A 161 6.10 -2.89 -0.31
CA TRP A 161 4.90 -3.69 -0.46
C TRP A 161 5.28 -5.15 -0.38
N PHE A 162 4.48 -5.97 0.28
CA PHE A 162 4.69 -7.40 0.32
C PHE A 162 3.40 -8.18 0.15
N VAL A 163 3.52 -9.39 -0.35
CA VAL A 163 2.44 -10.36 -0.45
C VAL A 163 2.92 -11.68 0.13
N ALA A 164 2.01 -12.39 0.81
CA ALA A 164 2.20 -13.77 1.22
C ALA A 164 1.02 -14.60 0.70
N ASP A 165 1.32 -15.70 0.01
CA ASP A 165 0.34 -16.61 -0.58
C ASP A 165 0.52 -18.00 0.08
N ASP A 166 -0.57 -18.55 0.63
CA ASP A 166 -0.55 -19.91 1.16
C ASP A 166 -0.43 -20.92 0.00
N THR A 167 0.77 -21.47 -0.15
CA THR A 167 1.10 -22.42 -1.21
C THR A 167 0.23 -23.68 -1.20
N ASN A 168 -0.33 -24.05 -0.04
CA ASN A 168 -1.24 -25.19 0.06
C ASN A 168 -2.60 -24.87 -0.58
N SER A 169 -3.07 -23.65 -0.45
CA SER A 169 -4.30 -23.19 -1.11
C SER A 169 -4.13 -23.10 -2.64
N ARG A 170 -2.93 -22.81 -3.12
CA ARG A 170 -2.59 -22.76 -4.56
C ARG A 170 -2.59 -24.18 -5.18
N ARG A 171 -2.02 -25.17 -4.49
CA ARG A 171 -2.05 -26.59 -4.94
C ARG A 171 -3.46 -27.14 -5.05
N SER A 172 -4.34 -26.78 -4.13
CA SER A 172 -5.76 -27.15 -4.16
C SER A 172 -6.51 -26.54 -5.36
N ARG A 173 -6.14 -25.34 -5.82
CA ARG A 173 -6.73 -24.69 -7.01
C ARG A 173 -6.18 -25.23 -8.33
N ILE A 174 -4.91 -25.63 -8.38
CA ILE A 174 -4.28 -26.21 -9.57
C ILE A 174 -4.80 -27.65 -9.81
N GLY A 175 -5.13 -28.40 -8.77
CA GLY A 175 -5.72 -29.74 -8.88
C GLY A 175 -7.06 -29.79 -9.62
N TRP A 176 -7.71 -28.66 -9.89
CA TRP A 176 -8.99 -28.60 -10.63
C TRP A 176 -8.85 -28.12 -12.09
N ARG A 177 -7.64 -27.80 -12.53
CA ARG A 177 -7.33 -27.61 -13.96
C ARG A 177 -6.33 -28.69 -14.38
N GLY A 178 -6.84 -29.91 -14.47
CA GLY A 178 -6.14 -31.02 -15.05
C GLY A 178 -5.76 -30.73 -16.50
N GLU A 179 -4.55 -31.17 -16.84
CA GLU A 179 -4.06 -31.46 -18.18
C GLU A 179 -4.12 -30.37 -19.22
N ALA A 180 -3.10 -29.55 -19.28
CA ALA A 180 -2.37 -29.20 -20.51
C ALA A 180 -1.37 -28.07 -20.26
N ARG A 181 -0.12 -28.41 -20.18
CA ARG A 181 1.08 -27.84 -20.82
C ARG A 181 2.29 -27.98 -19.91
N ALA A 182 2.93 -29.12 -20.07
CA ALA A 182 4.36 -29.19 -19.90
C ALA A 182 4.97 -28.51 -21.13
N ALA A 183 5.52 -27.33 -20.96
CA ALA A 183 6.51 -26.77 -21.87
C ALA A 183 7.13 -25.50 -21.24
N GLU A 184 8.46 -25.55 -21.17
CA GLU A 184 9.40 -24.44 -21.07
C GLU A 184 9.48 -23.67 -19.74
N ARG A 185 10.40 -24.16 -18.91
CA ARG A 185 11.14 -23.33 -17.97
C ARG A 185 11.96 -22.32 -18.77
N SER A 186 11.51 -21.10 -18.85
CA SER A 186 12.40 -19.97 -19.05
C SER A 186 12.76 -19.42 -17.67
N GLU A 187 14.06 -19.35 -17.41
CA GLU A 187 14.64 -18.67 -16.27
C GLU A 187 14.17 -17.21 -16.29
N VAL A 188 13.26 -16.85 -15.39
CA VAL A 188 12.90 -15.46 -15.17
C VAL A 188 13.98 -14.90 -14.25
N GLY A 189 14.99 -14.27 -14.88
CA GLY A 189 15.95 -13.44 -14.17
C GLY A 189 15.22 -12.33 -13.40
N TRP A 190 15.70 -12.06 -12.21
CA TRP A 190 15.18 -11.05 -11.30
C TRP A 190 15.09 -9.69 -11.99
N LEU A 191 13.92 -9.07 -11.97
CA LEU A 191 13.65 -7.72 -12.48
C LEU A 191 14.51 -6.60 -11.83
N ALA A 192 15.30 -6.92 -10.79
CA ALA A 192 16.18 -5.97 -10.13
C ALA A 192 17.42 -5.60 -10.96
N ASP A 193 17.95 -6.51 -11.81
CA ASP A 193 19.18 -6.24 -12.55
C ASP A 193 18.97 -5.43 -13.84
N ASP A 194 17.74 -5.39 -14.38
CA ASP A 194 17.48 -4.71 -15.66
C ASP A 194 17.18 -3.20 -15.51
N LEU A 195 16.82 -2.76 -14.30
CA LEU A 195 16.57 -1.34 -14.00
C LEU A 195 17.85 -0.54 -13.77
N ASP A 196 18.91 -1.17 -13.22
CA ASP A 196 20.16 -0.47 -12.91
C ASP A 196 21.00 -0.22 -14.17
N THR A 197 20.89 -1.07 -15.20
CA THR A 197 21.64 -0.95 -16.44
C THR A 197 21.07 0.11 -17.40
N ARG A 198 19.81 0.49 -17.28
CA ARG A 198 19.18 1.50 -18.14
C ARG A 198 19.30 2.93 -17.62
N LEU A 199 19.63 3.12 -16.33
CA LEU A 199 19.79 4.45 -15.73
C LEU A 199 21.23 4.99 -15.80
N GLN A 200 22.23 4.20 -16.19
CA GLN A 200 23.64 4.63 -16.30
C GLN A 200 24.04 5.10 -17.70
N GLY A 201 23.13 5.18 -18.63
CA GLY A 201 23.37 5.61 -20.00
C GLY A 201 23.11 7.10 -20.25
N ARG A 202 24.19 7.90 -20.18
CA ARG A 202 24.36 9.20 -20.84
C ARG A 202 23.93 10.47 -20.10
N LEU A 203 24.91 11.00 -19.38
CA LEU A 203 25.04 12.47 -19.26
C LEU A 203 26.06 12.95 -20.34
N PRO A 204 25.68 13.85 -21.26
CA PRO A 204 26.64 14.72 -21.92
C PRO A 204 26.77 15.99 -21.07
N GLY A 205 28.01 16.32 -20.71
CA GLY A 205 28.33 17.61 -20.14
C GLY A 205 28.25 18.73 -21.19
N GLY A 206 28.03 19.96 -20.73
CA GLY A 206 28.24 21.14 -21.53
C GLY A 206 27.33 22.31 -21.17
N ALA A 207 27.90 23.26 -20.39
CA ALA A 207 27.80 24.71 -20.43
C ALA A 207 26.46 25.42 -20.74
N HIS A 208 26.08 26.26 -19.76
CA HIS A 208 25.50 27.63 -19.87
C HIS A 208 24.82 28.05 -21.17
N GLU A 209 23.51 28.43 -21.00
CA GLU A 209 23.02 29.76 -21.39
C GLU A 209 21.58 29.96 -20.95
N GLU A 210 21.38 31.04 -20.20
CA GLU A 210 20.04 31.61 -19.92
C GLU A 210 19.47 32.13 -21.23
N GLN A 211 18.25 31.69 -21.58
CA GLN A 211 17.37 32.47 -22.44
C GLN A 211 15.90 32.27 -22.05
N GLN A 212 15.34 33.35 -21.55
CA GLN A 212 13.91 33.58 -21.55
C GLN A 212 13.36 33.42 -22.96
N ASN A 213 12.35 32.59 -23.15
CA ASN A 213 11.40 32.81 -24.23
C ASN A 213 10.02 32.31 -23.91
N GLN A 214 9.11 33.26 -24.03
CA GLN A 214 7.66 33.12 -24.02
C GLN A 214 7.18 32.43 -25.31
N HIS A 215 6.02 31.77 -25.22
CA HIS A 215 5.08 31.41 -26.28
C HIS A 215 5.35 30.14 -27.11
N GLY A 216 4.33 29.28 -27.11
CA GLY A 216 4.10 28.32 -28.17
C GLY A 216 3.52 26.98 -27.72
N HIS A 217 2.22 26.92 -27.47
CA HIS A 217 1.48 25.68 -27.32
C HIS A 217 1.37 24.98 -28.68
N ALA A 218 1.93 23.80 -28.80
CA ALA A 218 1.54 22.83 -29.81
C ALA A 218 1.47 21.44 -29.17
N GLY A 219 0.31 20.81 -29.33
CA GLY A 219 -0.16 19.63 -28.63
C GLY A 219 0.76 18.42 -28.70
N ARG A 220 1.07 17.90 -27.51
CA ARG A 220 1.36 16.49 -27.30
C ARG A 220 0.22 15.96 -26.41
N GLY A 221 -0.44 14.93 -26.86
CA GLY A 221 -1.53 14.29 -26.12
C GLY A 221 -1.07 14.01 -24.68
N ARG A 222 -1.64 14.75 -23.76
CA ARG A 222 -1.41 14.60 -22.33
C ARG A 222 -2.03 13.28 -21.92
N ALA A 223 -1.23 12.31 -21.55
CA ALA A 223 -1.75 11.13 -20.87
C ALA A 223 -2.56 11.62 -19.67
N ILE A 224 -3.87 11.38 -19.70
CA ILE A 224 -4.78 11.72 -18.61
C ILE A 224 -4.46 10.70 -17.51
N ASN A 225 -3.67 11.11 -16.53
CA ASN A 225 -3.45 10.32 -15.31
C ASN A 225 -4.29 10.90 -14.17
N PHE A 226 -4.45 10.13 -13.09
CA PHE A 226 -5.20 10.52 -11.89
C PHE A 226 -4.78 11.90 -11.33
N TRP A 227 -3.52 12.32 -11.57
CA TRP A 227 -2.93 13.54 -11.05
C TRP A 227 -2.92 14.70 -12.07
N SER A 228 -3.54 14.53 -13.24
CA SER A 228 -3.56 15.58 -14.29
C SER A 228 -4.41 16.79 -13.92
N ASP A 229 -5.35 16.61 -12.99
CA ASP A 229 -6.28 17.64 -12.52
C ASP A 229 -6.06 17.93 -11.03
N CYS A 230 -4.87 18.47 -10.69
CA CYS A 230 -4.51 18.83 -9.33
C CYS A 230 -4.21 20.33 -9.20
N ASP A 231 -4.53 20.90 -8.03
CA ASP A 231 -4.15 22.24 -7.65
C ASP A 231 -2.74 22.24 -7.02
N TRP A 232 -1.88 23.18 -7.44
CA TRP A 232 -0.53 23.32 -6.89
C TRP A 232 -0.51 24.36 -5.79
N LEU A 233 -0.32 23.96 -4.53
CA LEU A 233 -0.25 24.86 -3.39
C LEU A 233 1.20 25.24 -3.05
N PRO A 234 1.54 26.54 -3.00
CA PRO A 234 2.85 26.99 -2.55
C PRO A 234 3.03 26.69 -1.06
N CYS A 235 4.16 26.09 -0.71
CA CYS A 235 4.51 25.74 0.66
C CYS A 235 5.55 26.71 1.25
N ARG A 236 5.67 26.71 2.59
CA ARG A 236 6.61 27.61 3.31
C ARG A 236 8.09 27.34 3.00
N ASP A 237 8.42 26.18 2.46
CA ASP A 237 9.76 25.77 2.03
C ASP A 237 10.09 26.21 0.60
N GLY A 238 9.25 27.05 -0.02
CA GLY A 238 9.42 27.57 -1.38
C GLY A 238 9.06 26.59 -2.48
N LYS A 239 8.59 25.38 -2.14
CA LYS A 239 8.15 24.36 -3.12
C LYS A 239 6.65 24.37 -3.27
N SER A 240 6.15 24.10 -4.46
CA SER A 240 4.72 23.86 -4.67
C SER A 240 4.43 22.35 -4.55
N ARG A 241 3.32 22.02 -3.89
CA ARG A 241 2.84 20.63 -3.76
C ARG A 241 1.45 20.52 -4.34
N PRO A 242 1.20 19.47 -5.13
CA PRO A 242 -0.12 19.25 -5.68
C PRO A 242 -1.06 18.71 -4.61
N VAL A 243 -2.30 19.12 -4.72
CA VAL A 243 -3.44 18.63 -3.93
C VAL A 243 -4.58 18.34 -4.88
N GLU A 244 -5.45 17.44 -4.48
CA GLU A 244 -6.66 17.13 -5.24
C GLU A 244 -7.48 18.38 -5.48
N SER A 245 -7.92 18.58 -6.73
CA SER A 245 -8.67 19.77 -7.13
C SER A 245 -9.96 19.91 -6.33
N GLY A 246 -10.23 21.12 -5.82
CA GLY A 246 -11.39 21.38 -4.96
C GLY A 246 -11.23 21.01 -3.48
N THR A 247 -10.12 20.40 -3.10
CA THR A 247 -9.76 20.26 -1.68
C THR A 247 -9.05 21.53 -1.21
N PHE A 248 -9.75 22.37 -0.46
CA PHE A 248 -9.13 23.42 0.34
C PHE A 248 -8.78 22.85 1.73
N PRO A 249 -7.76 22.00 1.86
CA PRO A 249 -7.59 21.24 3.10
C PRO A 249 -6.99 22.05 4.23
N LEU A 250 -6.53 23.28 3.97
CA LEU A 250 -5.53 23.89 4.86
C LEU A 250 -5.76 25.37 5.16
N VAL A 251 -6.99 25.83 5.07
CA VAL A 251 -7.32 27.17 5.60
C VAL A 251 -7.15 27.13 7.11
N ASN A 252 -6.41 28.09 7.66
CA ASN A 252 -6.32 28.28 9.10
C ASN A 252 -7.72 28.38 9.69
N GLY A 253 -8.06 27.45 10.62
CA GLY A 253 -9.38 27.39 11.24
C GLY A 253 -10.27 26.20 10.82
N ALA A 254 -9.85 25.33 9.89
CA ALA A 254 -10.61 24.12 9.56
C ALA A 254 -10.67 23.18 10.79
N THR A 255 -11.90 22.86 11.23
CA THR A 255 -12.14 21.91 12.30
C THR A 255 -11.52 20.55 11.94
N ALA A 256 -10.88 19.88 12.93
CA ALA A 256 -10.21 18.58 12.78
C ALA A 256 -8.99 18.56 11.81
N ARG A 257 -8.34 19.72 11.55
CA ARG A 257 -7.18 19.82 10.66
C ARG A 257 -6.07 18.81 10.99
N VAL A 258 -5.74 18.63 12.28
CA VAL A 258 -4.67 17.71 12.70
C VAL A 258 -5.04 16.27 12.41
N GLY A 259 -6.29 15.88 12.64
CA GLY A 259 -6.79 14.53 12.31
C GLY A 259 -6.74 14.25 10.81
N ARG A 260 -7.16 15.22 9.98
CA ARG A 260 -7.10 15.08 8.51
C ARG A 260 -5.67 14.94 8.00
N LEU A 261 -4.76 15.81 8.43
CA LEU A 261 -3.35 15.74 8.04
C LEU A 261 -2.69 14.44 8.47
N ARG A 262 -3.02 13.94 9.66
CA ARG A 262 -2.52 12.67 10.17
C ARG A 262 -3.08 11.50 9.36
N ALA A 263 -4.36 11.50 9.08
CA ALA A 263 -5.03 10.46 8.29
C ALA A 263 -4.46 10.37 6.88
N TYR A 264 -4.39 11.50 6.15
CA TYR A 264 -3.81 11.54 4.80
C TYR A 264 -2.31 11.22 4.77
N GLY A 265 -1.55 11.67 5.79
CA GLY A 265 -0.12 11.39 5.90
C GLY A 265 0.19 9.90 6.09
N ASN A 266 -0.70 9.17 6.76
CA ASN A 266 -0.55 7.75 7.05
C ASN A 266 -1.22 6.84 6.00
N ALA A 267 -2.15 7.35 5.20
CA ALA A 267 -2.85 6.54 4.19
C ALA A 267 -1.89 6.01 3.12
N ILE A 268 -2.12 4.80 2.67
CA ILE A 268 -1.48 4.27 1.47
C ILE A 268 -1.98 5.03 0.23
N VAL A 269 -1.23 4.95 -0.87
CA VAL A 269 -1.69 5.43 -2.18
C VAL A 269 -2.40 4.27 -2.88
N PRO A 270 -3.73 4.29 -3.03
CA PRO A 270 -4.49 3.14 -3.54
C PRO A 270 -4.06 2.70 -4.93
N GLN A 271 -3.62 3.63 -5.80
CA GLN A 271 -3.15 3.31 -7.15
C GLN A 271 -1.84 2.50 -7.14
N VAL A 272 -0.96 2.71 -6.16
CA VAL A 272 0.25 1.88 -6.00
C VAL A 272 -0.14 0.48 -5.52
N ALA A 273 -1.05 0.40 -4.54
CA ALA A 273 -1.58 -0.88 -4.07
C ALA A 273 -2.28 -1.64 -5.19
N GLN A 274 -3.05 -0.94 -6.04
CA GLN A 274 -3.69 -1.51 -7.22
C GLN A 274 -2.68 -2.19 -8.14
N VAL A 275 -1.64 -1.47 -8.57
CA VAL A 275 -0.61 -2.03 -9.47
C VAL A 275 0.09 -3.24 -8.84
N PHE A 276 0.37 -3.19 -7.53
CA PHE A 276 0.96 -4.32 -6.82
C PHE A 276 0.05 -5.55 -6.79
N ILE A 277 -1.26 -5.34 -6.55
CA ILE A 277 -2.27 -6.42 -6.56
C ILE A 277 -2.45 -6.98 -7.97
N GLU A 278 -2.49 -6.13 -9.01
CA GLU A 278 -2.58 -6.55 -10.41
C GLU A 278 -1.39 -7.44 -10.79
N ALA A 279 -0.16 -7.03 -10.45
CA ALA A 279 1.04 -7.84 -10.69
C ALA A 279 0.98 -9.22 -10.00
N TYR A 280 0.42 -9.30 -8.78
CA TYR A 280 0.17 -10.57 -8.12
C TYR A 280 -0.91 -11.41 -8.84
N LEU A 281 -1.95 -10.78 -9.40
CA LEU A 281 -3.02 -11.50 -10.10
C LEU A 281 -2.55 -12.10 -11.43
N GLU A 282 -1.53 -11.50 -12.05
CA GLU A 282 -0.92 -11.95 -13.31
C GLU A 282 0.15 -13.05 -13.11
N SER A 283 0.68 -13.24 -11.89
CA SER A 283 1.71 -14.24 -11.55
C SER A 283 1.13 -15.63 -11.26
#